data_69fae40f1e1602ed47b29faf801be205
#
_entry.id   69fae40f1e1602ed47b29faf801be205
#
_cell.length_a   1.000
_cell.length_b   1.000
_cell.length_c   1.000
_cell.angle_alpha   90.00
_cell.angle_beta   90.00
_cell.angle_gamma   90.00
#
_symmetry.space_group_name_H-M   'P 1'
#
loop_
_entity.id
_entity.type
_entity.pdbx_description
1 polymer ?
#
loop_
_entity_poly.entity_id
_entity_poly.type
_entity_poly.pdbx_seq_one_letter_code
_entity_poly.pdbx_strand_id
1 'polypeptide(L)'
;MKNPLQNFYKNNFVYSTKEKLSKLTSLAISILNLIVFLVLMEGLDFQTNFVSHPNNIYSSKCSSIINSNTNDFNSYSYRKDNDFYDNYNNNEYRKFETKKDLLDDRCKIIDIKINEVLSENNIDELRTQDQELFANINKLEDELNYLRNNYNTVLFEKIATQDLDKSIIDGKINSENIKQKYDALTKNYEILKEQKESLKNNFEQNNNVKELSLYVDSIKEKYLTDEKEEYNIYFYKVEFVKLIFLLPLVIAFFYLMKKYMKEEKYILYLIFKNILIVSLIPTLYTVFTTIYKILPKVFIASLIEFFYNLDIPFVVYYLLIIVFVIIFIFIIIKLQKRFKEQNEKLKNNKISKIEFYNQDKCNSCGNKVSYSIMNYCPICVNKLKVECKNCNKLTIAGLNFCQNCGNSLKD
;
A
#
# COMPACT_ATOMS: atom_id res chain seq x y z
N MET A 1 -33.83 7.09 -23.66
CA MET A 1 -33.13 8.09 -22.82
C MET A 1 -31.64 8.06 -23.13
N LYS A 2 -31.05 9.14 -23.62
CA LYS A 2 -29.61 9.23 -23.88
C LYS A 2 -28.89 9.29 -22.55
N ASN A 3 -27.94 8.36 -22.32
CA ASN A 3 -27.19 8.21 -21.05
C ASN A 3 -26.42 9.52 -20.78
N PRO A 4 -26.63 10.23 -19.65
CA PRO A 4 -26.02 11.54 -19.39
C PRO A 4 -24.49 11.49 -19.42
N LEU A 5 -23.88 10.37 -19.01
CA LEU A 5 -22.43 10.15 -19.08
C LEU A 5 -21.89 10.06 -20.53
N GLN A 6 -22.67 9.49 -21.47
CA GLN A 6 -22.25 9.45 -22.88
C GLN A 6 -22.33 10.82 -23.55
N ASN A 7 -23.36 11.61 -23.21
CA ASN A 7 -23.46 12.98 -23.70
C ASN A 7 -22.34 13.85 -23.10
N PHE A 8 -22.03 13.66 -21.79
CA PHE A 8 -20.91 14.34 -21.15
C PHE A 8 -19.59 13.99 -21.83
N TYR A 9 -19.31 12.71 -22.09
CA TYR A 9 -18.08 12.29 -22.77
C TYR A 9 -17.98 12.84 -24.19
N LYS A 10 -19.04 12.71 -25.00
CA LYS A 10 -19.06 13.24 -26.38
C LYS A 10 -18.87 14.74 -26.42
N ASN A 11 -19.56 15.47 -25.56
CA ASN A 11 -19.50 16.93 -25.53
C ASN A 11 -18.22 17.51 -24.96
N ASN A 12 -17.46 16.74 -24.17
CA ASN A 12 -16.31 17.25 -23.47
C ASN A 12 -14.97 16.62 -23.90
N PHE A 13 -14.99 15.42 -24.50
CA PHE A 13 -13.75 14.66 -24.78
C PHE A 13 -13.62 14.17 -26.23
N VAL A 14 -14.60 14.41 -27.10
CA VAL A 14 -14.54 14.00 -28.50
C VAL A 14 -14.38 15.23 -29.38
N TYR A 15 -13.22 15.34 -30.02
CA TYR A 15 -12.95 16.36 -31.02
C TYR A 15 -13.44 15.91 -32.39
N SER A 16 -14.06 16.81 -33.18
CA SER A 16 -14.72 16.47 -34.45
C SER A 16 -13.72 16.24 -35.60
N THR A 17 -12.61 16.97 -35.61
CA THR A 17 -11.55 16.89 -36.62
C THR A 17 -10.23 16.39 -35.97
N LYS A 18 -9.68 15.29 -36.52
CA LYS A 18 -8.41 14.73 -36.03
C LYS A 18 -7.29 15.11 -37.00
N GLU A 19 -6.33 15.88 -36.53
CA GLU A 19 -5.07 16.12 -37.26
C GLU A 19 -4.12 14.92 -37.09
N LYS A 20 -3.37 14.57 -38.13
CA LYS A 20 -2.33 13.54 -38.04
C LYS A 20 -1.12 14.11 -37.31
N LEU A 21 -0.79 13.53 -36.18
CA LEU A 21 0.39 13.90 -35.40
C LEU A 21 1.65 13.26 -36.00
N SER A 22 2.75 14.02 -36.00
CA SER A 22 4.06 13.45 -36.28
C SER A 22 4.53 12.54 -35.13
N LYS A 23 5.39 11.57 -35.40
CA LYS A 23 5.97 10.70 -34.37
C LYS A 23 6.73 11.50 -33.32
N LEU A 24 7.43 12.56 -33.75
CA LEU A 24 8.19 13.45 -32.87
C LEU A 24 7.26 14.23 -31.93
N THR A 25 6.12 14.75 -32.45
CA THR A 25 5.12 15.45 -31.63
C THR A 25 4.50 14.53 -30.59
N SER A 26 4.22 13.26 -30.96
CA SER A 26 3.71 12.27 -30.01
C SER A 26 4.72 11.95 -28.91
N LEU A 27 6.00 11.83 -29.27
CA LEU A 27 7.07 11.62 -28.28
C LEU A 27 7.21 12.82 -27.32
N ALA A 28 7.19 14.04 -27.87
CA ALA A 28 7.28 15.26 -27.06
C ALA A 28 6.10 15.36 -26.06
N ILE A 29 4.88 15.04 -26.46
CA ILE A 29 3.71 14.99 -25.56
C ILE A 29 3.89 13.92 -24.47
N SER A 30 4.46 12.75 -24.82
CA SER A 30 4.71 11.72 -23.81
C SER A 30 5.75 12.13 -22.77
N ILE A 31 6.82 12.80 -23.21
CA ILE A 31 7.84 13.36 -22.30
C ILE A 31 7.22 14.44 -21.40
N LEU A 32 6.42 15.34 -21.98
CA LEU A 32 5.72 16.37 -21.22
C LEU A 32 4.81 15.75 -20.13
N ASN A 33 4.07 14.70 -20.47
CA ASN A 33 3.21 14.00 -19.51
C ASN A 33 4.01 13.40 -18.35
N LEU A 34 5.18 12.82 -18.64
CA LEU A 34 6.08 12.28 -17.61
C LEU A 34 6.60 13.39 -16.67
N ILE A 35 7.06 14.51 -17.26
CA ILE A 35 7.54 15.65 -16.48
C ILE A 35 6.43 16.21 -15.58
N VAL A 36 5.22 16.40 -16.13
CA VAL A 36 4.07 16.89 -15.35
C VAL A 36 3.75 15.93 -14.22
N PHE A 37 3.77 14.62 -14.45
CA PHE A 37 3.53 13.63 -13.40
C PHE A 37 4.57 13.72 -12.27
N LEU A 38 5.86 13.80 -12.61
CA LEU A 38 6.93 13.92 -11.63
C LEU A 38 6.79 15.21 -10.80
N VAL A 39 6.55 16.35 -11.46
CA VAL A 39 6.35 17.64 -10.77
C VAL A 39 5.11 17.62 -9.87
N LEU A 40 4.03 16.94 -10.28
CA LEU A 40 2.85 16.78 -9.43
C LEU A 40 3.15 15.93 -8.19
N MET A 41 3.93 14.87 -8.33
CA MET A 41 4.31 14.01 -7.19
C MET A 41 5.21 14.76 -6.21
N GLU A 42 6.23 15.48 -6.68
CA GLU A 42 7.08 16.34 -5.87
C GLU A 42 6.27 17.45 -5.18
N GLY A 43 5.34 18.06 -5.91
CA GLY A 43 4.45 19.09 -5.35
C GLY A 43 3.55 18.54 -4.25
N LEU A 44 3.07 17.31 -4.37
CA LEU A 44 2.30 16.63 -3.32
C LEU A 44 3.15 16.36 -2.07
N ASP A 45 4.35 15.84 -2.25
CA ASP A 45 5.28 15.61 -1.15
C ASP A 45 5.63 16.92 -0.43
N PHE A 46 5.93 17.97 -1.18
CA PHE A 46 6.19 19.28 -0.62
C PHE A 46 5.00 19.79 0.21
N GLN A 47 3.78 19.72 -0.30
CA GLN A 47 2.58 20.18 0.42
C GLN A 47 2.28 19.34 1.68
N THR A 48 2.46 18.03 1.62
CA THR A 48 2.22 17.16 2.77
C THR A 48 3.23 17.35 3.89
N ASN A 49 4.45 17.80 3.56
CA ASN A 49 5.49 18.13 4.54
C ASN A 49 5.15 19.33 5.44
N PHE A 50 4.16 20.16 5.05
CA PHE A 50 3.67 21.24 5.93
C PHE A 50 2.72 20.74 7.04
N VAL A 51 2.19 19.52 6.91
CA VAL A 51 1.35 18.95 7.96
C VAL A 51 2.25 18.40 9.08
N SER A 52 2.03 18.86 10.31
CA SER A 52 2.80 18.39 11.46
C SER A 52 2.56 16.91 11.70
N HIS A 53 3.66 16.13 11.73
CA HIS A 53 3.58 14.69 11.96
C HIS A 53 3.31 14.40 13.45
N PRO A 54 2.47 13.41 13.80
CA PRO A 54 2.17 13.04 15.17
C PRO A 54 3.40 12.71 16.02
N ASN A 55 4.49 12.23 15.43
CA ASN A 55 5.75 11.98 16.14
C ASN A 55 6.36 13.24 16.78
N ASN A 56 5.95 14.42 16.38
CA ASN A 56 6.37 15.66 17.03
C ASN A 56 5.71 15.83 18.41
N ILE A 57 4.52 15.23 18.60
CA ILE A 57 3.74 15.26 19.83
C ILE A 57 3.96 13.96 20.60
N TYR A 58 3.79 12.83 19.93
CA TYR A 58 3.95 11.48 20.45
C TYR A 58 5.27 10.90 19.94
N SER A 59 6.36 11.14 20.67
CA SER A 59 7.69 10.65 20.29
C SER A 59 7.71 9.12 20.23
N SER A 60 8.36 8.55 19.21
CA SER A 60 8.51 7.10 19.07
C SER A 60 9.20 6.46 20.28
N LYS A 61 10.12 7.20 20.92
CA LYS A 61 10.80 6.77 22.14
C LYS A 61 9.86 6.72 23.34
N CYS A 62 9.00 7.73 23.49
CA CYS A 62 7.96 7.74 24.53
C CYS A 62 7.02 6.56 24.38
N SER A 63 6.49 6.36 23.16
CA SER A 63 5.60 5.23 22.84
C SER A 63 6.31 3.88 23.06
N SER A 64 7.60 3.78 22.74
CA SER A 64 8.40 2.57 23.00
C SER A 64 8.49 2.24 24.48
N ILE A 65 8.62 3.26 25.36
CA ILE A 65 8.69 3.06 26.79
C ILE A 65 7.33 2.64 27.35
N ILE A 66 6.27 3.35 26.96
CA ILE A 66 4.90 3.05 27.38
C ILE A 66 4.52 1.60 27.01
N ASN A 67 5.05 1.09 25.89
CA ASN A 67 4.77 -0.27 25.44
C ASN A 67 5.79 -1.31 25.99
N SER A 68 6.91 -0.88 26.55
CA SER A 68 7.92 -1.78 27.14
C SER A 68 7.59 -2.12 28.59
N ASN A 69 8.24 -3.16 29.11
CA ASN A 69 8.26 -3.45 30.55
C ASN A 69 9.26 -2.52 31.23
N THR A 70 8.79 -1.50 31.94
CA THR A 70 9.63 -0.54 32.66
C THR A 70 10.32 -1.12 33.88
N ASN A 71 9.92 -2.31 34.34
CA ASN A 71 10.57 -3.04 35.43
C ASN A 71 11.78 -3.85 34.97
N ASP A 72 12.02 -3.95 33.66
CA ASP A 72 13.18 -4.65 33.09
C ASP A 72 14.25 -3.63 32.67
N PHE A 73 15.43 -3.70 33.27
CA PHE A 73 16.56 -2.83 32.88
C PHE A 73 16.98 -2.98 31.42
N ASN A 74 16.66 -4.09 30.76
CA ASN A 74 16.89 -4.26 29.33
C ASN A 74 16.05 -3.28 28.48
N SER A 75 14.92 -2.83 28.99
CA SER A 75 14.07 -1.81 28.32
C SER A 75 14.74 -0.43 28.23
N TYR A 76 15.83 -0.21 28.96
CA TYR A 76 16.58 1.06 29.00
C TYR A 76 17.81 1.10 28.08
N SER A 77 18.08 0.04 27.33
CA SER A 77 19.32 -0.14 26.55
C SER A 77 19.54 0.86 25.41
N TYR A 78 18.50 1.47 24.90
CA TYR A 78 18.55 2.34 23.72
C TYR A 78 18.71 3.84 24.05
N ARG A 79 19.06 4.21 25.30
CA ARG A 79 18.84 5.58 25.79
C ARG A 79 20.07 6.40 26.11
N LYS A 80 21.24 5.84 25.93
CA LYS A 80 22.48 6.51 26.31
C LYS A 80 22.89 7.67 25.37
N ASP A 81 22.43 7.69 24.13
CA ASP A 81 22.96 8.60 23.10
C ASP A 81 21.97 9.55 22.43
N ASN A 82 20.70 9.57 22.84
CA ASN A 82 19.72 10.36 22.09
C ASN A 82 18.68 11.00 23.01
N ASP A 83 18.56 12.31 22.89
CA ASP A 83 17.42 13.08 23.38
C ASP A 83 16.08 12.44 22.97
N PHE A 84 15.05 12.57 23.81
CA PHE A 84 13.66 12.14 23.52
C PHE A 84 13.09 12.75 22.23
N TYR A 85 13.84 13.64 21.65
CA TYR A 85 13.51 14.38 20.43
C TYR A 85 14.06 13.64 19.22
N ASP A 86 13.20 12.94 18.51
CA ASP A 86 13.58 12.34 17.24
C ASP A 86 14.02 13.42 16.25
N ASN A 87 15.25 13.28 15.75
CA ASN A 87 15.76 14.08 14.65
C ASN A 87 15.10 13.72 13.30
N TYR A 88 13.76 13.60 13.29
CA TYR A 88 13.00 13.18 12.10
C TYR A 88 12.87 14.28 11.03
N ASN A 89 13.49 15.46 11.24
CA ASN A 89 13.45 16.54 10.27
C ASN A 89 14.85 16.90 9.75
N ASN A 90 15.36 16.06 8.85
CA ASN A 90 16.40 16.48 7.90
C ASN A 90 15.83 17.38 6.77
N ASN A 91 14.60 17.87 6.89
CA ASN A 91 14.04 18.80 5.94
C ASN A 91 14.48 20.21 6.29
N GLU A 92 15.47 20.67 5.56
CA GLU A 92 16.11 21.99 5.58
C GLU A 92 15.11 23.19 5.50
N TYR A 93 13.84 22.91 5.18
CA TYR A 93 12.79 23.92 4.97
C TYR A 93 11.94 24.23 6.22
N ARG A 94 12.12 23.50 7.35
CA ARG A 94 11.39 23.77 8.61
C ARG A 94 12.27 24.46 9.65
N LYS A 95 12.45 25.75 9.51
CA LYS A 95 12.99 26.63 10.56
C LYS A 95 11.92 27.11 11.56
N PHE A 96 10.87 26.35 11.83
CA PHE A 96 9.82 26.77 12.74
C PHE A 96 9.74 25.86 13.96
N GLU A 97 9.93 26.49 15.12
CA GLU A 97 9.69 26.06 16.50
C GLU A 97 10.57 24.97 17.09
N THR A 98 11.10 25.23 18.25
CA THR A 98 11.84 24.29 19.07
C THR A 98 10.93 23.12 19.42
N LYS A 99 11.29 21.95 18.93
CA LYS A 99 10.54 20.66 19.06
C LYS A 99 10.13 20.32 20.49
N LYS A 100 10.77 20.94 21.50
CA LYS A 100 10.51 20.74 22.93
C LYS A 100 9.09 21.14 23.35
N ASP A 101 8.55 22.20 22.75
CA ASP A 101 7.25 22.75 23.18
C ASP A 101 6.06 21.94 22.64
N LEU A 102 6.26 21.17 21.60
CA LEU A 102 5.22 20.35 20.96
C LEU A 102 5.04 18.95 21.60
N LEU A 103 6.05 18.48 22.35
CA LEU A 103 6.01 17.15 22.94
C LEU A 103 4.91 17.04 23.99
N ASP A 104 4.16 15.95 23.98
CA ASP A 104 3.13 15.64 24.99
C ASP A 104 3.72 15.71 26.40
N ASP A 105 3.01 16.36 27.33
CA ASP A 105 3.50 16.57 28.68
C ASP A 105 3.75 15.26 29.44
N ARG A 106 3.02 14.21 29.12
CA ARG A 106 3.25 12.86 29.67
C ARG A 106 4.63 12.34 29.27
N CYS A 107 5.04 12.59 28.03
CA CYS A 107 6.37 12.21 27.54
C CYS A 107 7.48 13.03 28.21
N LYS A 108 7.25 14.32 28.52
CA LYS A 108 8.20 15.14 29.27
C LYS A 108 8.41 14.59 30.70
N ILE A 109 7.32 14.17 31.35
CA ILE A 109 7.37 13.57 32.68
C ILE A 109 8.12 12.22 32.65
N ILE A 110 7.83 11.38 31.63
CA ILE A 110 8.52 10.10 31.42
C ILE A 110 10.02 10.35 31.23
N ASP A 111 10.41 11.35 30.43
CA ASP A 111 11.83 11.69 30.19
C ASP A 111 12.55 12.05 31.50
N ILE A 112 11.93 12.87 32.34
CA ILE A 112 12.48 13.21 33.65
C ILE A 112 12.65 11.97 34.52
N LYS A 113 11.61 11.16 34.68
CA LYS A 113 11.65 9.92 35.51
C LYS A 113 12.64 8.89 34.99
N ILE A 114 12.83 8.78 33.69
CA ILE A 114 13.86 7.91 33.13
C ILE A 114 15.26 8.41 33.48
N ASN A 115 15.50 9.71 33.37
CA ASN A 115 16.79 10.27 33.72
C ASN A 115 17.11 10.05 35.21
N GLU A 116 16.10 10.09 36.08
CA GLU A 116 16.24 9.72 37.49
C GLU A 116 16.65 8.24 37.65
N VAL A 117 15.97 7.32 36.96
CA VAL A 117 16.32 5.88 36.96
C VAL A 117 17.73 5.66 36.45
N LEU A 118 18.14 6.32 35.36
CA LEU A 118 19.45 6.19 34.76
C LEU A 118 20.56 6.78 35.61
N SER A 119 20.28 7.84 36.38
CA SER A 119 21.26 8.47 37.27
C SER A 119 21.58 7.64 38.52
N GLU A 120 20.61 6.89 39.02
CA GLU A 120 20.78 6.03 40.21
C GLU A 120 21.28 4.63 39.86
N ASN A 121 20.98 4.13 38.68
CA ASN A 121 21.28 2.76 38.27
C ASN A 121 22.27 2.74 37.12
N ASN A 122 23.38 2.03 37.29
CA ASN A 122 24.31 1.75 36.19
C ASN A 122 23.72 0.64 35.30
N ILE A 123 22.84 1.02 34.37
CA ILE A 123 22.14 0.07 33.52
C ILE A 123 23.08 -0.80 32.68
N ASP A 124 24.22 -0.24 32.22
CA ASP A 124 25.20 -1.03 31.44
C ASP A 124 25.86 -2.10 32.29
N GLU A 125 26.14 -1.79 33.55
CA GLU A 125 26.70 -2.77 34.49
C GLU A 125 25.67 -3.87 34.80
N LEU A 126 24.42 -3.50 35.09
CA LEU A 126 23.34 -4.47 35.35
C LEU A 126 23.14 -5.43 34.15
N ARG A 127 23.19 -4.90 32.94
CA ARG A 127 23.08 -5.71 31.72
C ARG A 127 24.30 -6.64 31.54
N THR A 128 25.48 -6.14 31.79
CA THR A 128 26.70 -6.98 31.73
C THR A 128 26.63 -8.13 32.71
N GLN A 129 26.23 -7.83 33.95
CA GLN A 129 26.02 -8.85 34.99
C GLN A 129 24.94 -9.86 34.60
N ASP A 130 23.79 -9.41 34.05
CA ASP A 130 22.73 -10.33 33.60
C ASP A 130 23.20 -11.22 32.46
N GLN A 131 23.99 -10.68 31.50
CA GLN A 131 24.54 -11.45 30.40
C GLN A 131 25.55 -12.49 30.86
N GLU A 132 26.42 -12.13 31.82
CA GLU A 132 27.39 -13.07 32.43
C GLU A 132 26.66 -14.18 33.18
N LEU A 133 25.67 -13.83 34.00
CA LEU A 133 24.86 -14.82 34.72
C LEU A 133 24.11 -15.72 33.74
N PHE A 134 23.53 -15.18 32.69
CA PHE A 134 22.84 -15.97 31.65
C PHE A 134 23.80 -16.95 30.94
N ALA A 135 25.00 -16.49 30.56
CA ALA A 135 25.99 -17.33 29.91
C ALA A 135 26.46 -18.47 30.84
N ASN A 136 26.67 -18.18 32.12
CA ASN A 136 27.06 -19.17 33.11
C ASN A 136 25.93 -20.17 33.41
N ILE A 137 24.70 -19.72 33.51
CA ILE A 137 23.51 -20.57 33.69
C ILE A 137 23.39 -21.53 32.51
N ASN A 138 23.46 -21.05 31.28
CA ASN A 138 23.35 -21.88 30.06
C ASN A 138 24.47 -22.95 30.03
N LYS A 139 25.71 -22.57 30.39
CA LYS A 139 26.82 -23.51 30.45
C LYS A 139 26.58 -24.62 31.47
N LEU A 140 26.08 -24.26 32.67
CA LEU A 140 25.73 -25.25 33.69
C LEU A 140 24.56 -26.14 33.27
N GLU A 141 23.58 -25.57 32.59
CA GLU A 141 22.42 -26.31 32.05
C GLU A 141 22.86 -27.35 31.01
N ASP A 142 23.78 -26.98 30.11
CA ASP A 142 24.35 -27.88 29.12
C ASP A 142 25.13 -29.02 29.81
N GLU A 143 25.94 -28.71 30.86
CA GLU A 143 26.66 -29.72 31.64
C GLU A 143 25.69 -30.64 32.39
N LEU A 144 24.65 -30.11 33.02
CA LEU A 144 23.63 -30.91 33.71
C LEU A 144 22.87 -31.82 32.73
N ASN A 145 22.50 -31.30 31.56
CA ASN A 145 21.85 -32.10 30.52
C ASN A 145 22.77 -33.20 29.99
N TYR A 146 24.05 -32.89 29.80
CA TYR A 146 25.04 -33.88 29.43
C TYR A 146 25.14 -35.01 30.49
N LEU A 147 25.23 -34.66 31.77
CA LEU A 147 25.30 -35.65 32.87
C LEU A 147 23.99 -36.47 32.95
N ARG A 148 22.85 -35.82 32.81
CA ARG A 148 21.54 -36.49 32.83
C ARG A 148 21.39 -37.50 31.69
N ASN A 149 21.77 -37.12 30.49
CA ASN A 149 21.65 -38.00 29.32
C ASN A 149 22.61 -39.19 29.40
N ASN A 150 23.79 -38.98 29.96
CA ASN A 150 24.80 -40.03 30.08
C ASN A 150 24.65 -40.91 31.36
N TYR A 151 23.93 -40.42 32.37
CA TYR A 151 23.67 -41.18 33.60
C TYR A 151 22.96 -42.51 33.33
N ASN A 152 21.96 -42.53 32.51
CA ASN A 152 21.26 -43.74 32.15
C ASN A 152 22.16 -44.74 31.43
N THR A 153 23.01 -44.26 30.52
CA THR A 153 23.97 -45.09 29.79
C THR A 153 25.02 -45.70 30.74
N VAL A 154 25.58 -44.91 31.66
CA VAL A 154 26.50 -45.41 32.69
C VAL A 154 25.82 -46.43 33.61
N LEU A 155 24.58 -46.19 33.97
CA LEU A 155 23.80 -47.13 34.79
C LEU A 155 23.56 -48.47 34.07
N PHE A 156 23.20 -48.43 32.77
CA PHE A 156 23.04 -49.62 31.94
C PHE A 156 24.35 -50.37 31.75
N GLU A 157 25.48 -49.69 31.51
CA GLU A 157 26.81 -50.30 31.40
C GLU A 157 27.24 -51.00 32.72
N LYS A 158 26.94 -50.39 33.87
CA LYS A 158 27.22 -50.95 35.20
C LYS A 158 26.32 -52.17 35.49
N ILE A 159 25.06 -52.11 35.11
CA ILE A 159 24.14 -53.25 35.27
C ILE A 159 24.55 -54.42 34.36
N ALA A 160 25.02 -54.12 33.14
CA ALA A 160 25.51 -55.09 32.17
C ALA A 160 26.90 -55.68 32.50
N THR A 161 27.54 -55.28 33.61
CA THR A 161 28.89 -55.70 34.01
C THR A 161 29.95 -55.55 32.92
N GLN A 162 29.81 -54.46 32.12
CA GLN A 162 30.69 -54.13 31.01
C GLN A 162 32.04 -53.65 31.53
N ASP A 163 33.15 -54.14 30.95
CA ASP A 163 34.48 -53.67 31.25
C ASP A 163 34.69 -52.20 30.88
N LEU A 164 35.40 -51.43 31.71
CA LEU A 164 35.63 -49.98 31.50
C LEU A 164 36.28 -49.66 30.15
N ASP A 165 37.08 -50.58 29.61
CA ASP A 165 37.74 -50.42 28.29
C ASP A 165 36.79 -50.53 27.11
N LYS A 166 35.55 -50.94 27.33
CA LYS A 166 34.50 -51.08 26.32
C LYS A 166 33.37 -50.07 26.51
N SER A 167 33.52 -49.13 27.42
CA SER A 167 32.53 -48.08 27.67
C SER A 167 32.40 -47.16 26.44
N ILE A 168 31.16 -46.87 26.04
CA ILE A 168 30.86 -45.93 24.94
C ILE A 168 31.06 -44.49 25.41
N ILE A 169 31.22 -44.26 26.71
CA ILE A 169 31.32 -42.94 27.32
C ILE A 169 32.81 -42.64 27.59
N ASP A 170 33.26 -41.45 27.19
CA ASP A 170 34.61 -40.96 27.49
C ASP A 170 34.96 -41.21 28.94
N GLY A 171 36.09 -41.90 29.21
CA GLY A 171 36.52 -42.42 30.53
C GLY A 171 36.73 -41.38 31.65
N LYS A 172 36.25 -40.18 31.50
CA LYS A 172 36.21 -39.09 32.47
C LYS A 172 35.00 -39.15 33.42
N ILE A 173 34.04 -40.04 33.19
CA ILE A 173 32.80 -40.13 33.97
C ILE A 173 32.85 -41.43 34.81
N ASN A 174 33.39 -41.32 36.02
CA ASN A 174 33.32 -42.42 36.98
C ASN A 174 31.95 -42.40 37.69
N SER A 175 31.26 -43.55 37.70
CA SER A 175 29.91 -43.72 38.25
C SER A 175 29.75 -43.30 39.72
N GLU A 176 30.81 -43.37 40.51
CA GLU A 176 30.74 -42.99 41.93
C GLU A 176 30.70 -41.47 42.15
N ASN A 177 31.22 -40.69 41.20
CA ASN A 177 31.29 -39.24 41.34
C ASN A 177 30.19 -38.49 40.55
N ILE A 178 29.40 -39.16 39.68
CA ILE A 178 28.38 -38.49 38.85
C ILE A 178 27.32 -37.81 39.72
N LYS A 179 26.83 -38.50 40.74
CA LYS A 179 25.81 -37.94 41.63
C LYS A 179 26.32 -36.72 42.37
N GLN A 180 27.53 -36.80 42.96
CA GLN A 180 28.13 -35.68 43.68
C GLN A 180 28.37 -34.48 42.74
N LYS A 181 28.84 -34.76 41.52
CA LYS A 181 29.06 -33.71 40.50
C LYS A 181 27.72 -33.10 40.06
N TYR A 182 26.71 -33.92 39.82
CA TYR A 182 25.36 -33.45 39.45
C TYR A 182 24.75 -32.59 40.57
N ASP A 183 24.82 -33.04 41.81
CA ASP A 183 24.28 -32.31 42.98
C ASP A 183 25.01 -30.97 43.17
N ALA A 184 26.36 -30.94 43.02
CA ALA A 184 27.14 -29.72 43.08
C ALA A 184 26.81 -28.72 41.94
N LEU A 185 26.68 -29.21 40.70
CA LEU A 185 26.29 -28.36 39.56
C LEU A 185 24.87 -27.86 39.70
N THR A 186 23.93 -28.69 40.16
CA THR A 186 22.55 -28.27 40.43
C THR A 186 22.50 -27.17 41.48
N LYS A 187 23.26 -27.31 42.56
CA LYS A 187 23.34 -26.26 43.59
C LYS A 187 23.90 -24.95 43.02
N ASN A 188 24.95 -25.02 42.21
CA ASN A 188 25.52 -23.83 41.55
C ASN A 188 24.52 -23.19 40.56
N TYR A 189 23.82 -24.00 39.81
CA TYR A 189 22.76 -23.54 38.89
C TYR A 189 21.66 -22.78 39.64
N GLU A 190 21.19 -23.34 40.77
CA GLU A 190 20.18 -22.69 41.61
C GLU A 190 20.70 -21.36 42.18
N ILE A 191 21.93 -21.31 42.67
CA ILE A 191 22.55 -20.10 43.19
C ILE A 191 22.63 -19.00 42.12
N LEU A 192 23.10 -19.35 40.90
CA LEU A 192 23.18 -18.38 39.83
C LEU A 192 21.79 -17.89 39.37
N LYS A 193 20.81 -18.79 39.38
CA LYS A 193 19.43 -18.45 39.08
C LYS A 193 18.85 -17.50 40.13
N GLU A 194 19.07 -17.77 41.40
CA GLU A 194 18.66 -16.87 42.50
C GLU A 194 19.36 -15.51 42.40
N GLN A 195 20.65 -15.48 42.06
CA GLN A 195 21.40 -14.23 41.83
C GLN A 195 20.81 -13.42 40.70
N LYS A 196 20.46 -14.07 39.58
CA LYS A 196 19.83 -13.41 38.45
C LYS A 196 18.45 -12.86 38.81
N GLU A 197 17.67 -13.62 39.55
CA GLU A 197 16.34 -13.19 40.03
C GLU A 197 16.46 -12.06 41.05
N SER A 198 17.44 -12.13 41.96
CA SER A 198 17.76 -11.06 42.91
C SER A 198 18.16 -9.76 42.20
N LEU A 199 18.99 -9.86 41.14
CA LEU A 199 19.37 -8.71 40.32
C LEU A 199 18.14 -7.99 39.74
N LYS A 200 17.20 -8.74 39.17
CA LYS A 200 15.97 -8.22 38.65
C LYS A 200 15.07 -7.62 39.73
N ASN A 201 14.89 -8.35 40.83
CA ASN A 201 14.06 -7.92 41.95
C ASN A 201 14.60 -6.63 42.59
N ASN A 202 15.92 -6.50 42.73
CA ASN A 202 16.55 -5.30 43.29
C ASN A 202 16.30 -4.09 42.38
N PHE A 203 16.39 -4.27 41.06
CA PHE A 203 16.05 -3.21 40.11
C PHE A 203 14.55 -2.83 40.16
N GLU A 204 13.66 -3.82 40.15
CA GLU A 204 12.21 -3.61 40.26
C GLU A 204 11.81 -2.91 41.57
N GLN A 205 12.53 -3.17 42.66
CA GLN A 205 12.27 -2.57 43.96
C GLN A 205 12.81 -1.15 44.11
N ASN A 206 13.63 -0.68 43.18
CA ASN A 206 14.10 0.71 43.18
C ASN A 206 12.91 1.67 43.13
N ASN A 207 12.90 2.71 43.96
CA ASN A 207 11.80 3.63 44.11
C ASN A 207 11.51 4.36 42.79
N ASN A 208 12.54 4.81 42.06
CA ASN A 208 12.38 5.54 40.81
C ASN A 208 11.83 4.64 39.71
N VAL A 209 12.20 3.36 39.68
CA VAL A 209 11.65 2.36 38.76
C VAL A 209 10.17 2.12 39.05
N LYS A 210 9.80 1.95 40.33
CA LYS A 210 8.39 1.80 40.74
C LYS A 210 7.56 3.01 40.39
N GLU A 211 8.06 4.22 40.67
CA GLU A 211 7.34 5.45 40.34
C GLU A 211 7.14 5.61 38.82
N LEU A 212 8.16 5.28 38.02
CA LEU A 212 8.04 5.29 36.57
C LEU A 212 7.02 4.25 36.09
N SER A 213 7.08 3.02 36.62
CA SER A 213 6.16 1.94 36.25
C SER A 213 4.71 2.32 36.58
N LEU A 214 4.44 2.77 37.79
CA LEU A 214 3.11 3.20 38.22
C LEU A 214 2.59 4.37 37.38
N TYR A 215 3.46 5.33 37.05
CA TYR A 215 3.09 6.45 36.20
C TYR A 215 2.74 5.98 34.78
N VAL A 216 3.59 5.15 34.17
CA VAL A 216 3.36 4.58 32.83
C VAL A 216 2.05 3.80 32.78
N ASP A 217 1.80 2.93 33.77
CA ASP A 217 0.57 2.14 33.85
C ASP A 217 -0.68 3.03 33.96
N SER A 218 -0.59 4.12 34.73
CA SER A 218 -1.69 5.06 34.92
C SER A 218 -2.08 5.82 33.64
N ILE A 219 -1.13 6.06 32.73
CA ILE A 219 -1.36 6.86 31.52
C ILE A 219 -1.50 6.02 30.24
N LYS A 220 -1.06 4.78 30.27
CA LYS A 220 -0.86 3.91 29.08
C LYS A 220 -2.08 3.84 28.16
N GLU A 221 -3.22 3.48 28.70
CA GLU A 221 -4.45 3.31 27.90
C GLU A 221 -4.87 4.61 27.24
N LYS A 222 -4.88 5.69 28.00
CA LYS A 222 -5.25 7.01 27.51
C LYS A 222 -4.25 7.52 26.46
N TYR A 223 -2.94 7.38 26.74
CA TYR A 223 -1.89 7.80 25.82
C TYR A 223 -2.00 7.09 24.46
N LEU A 224 -2.16 5.76 24.45
CA LEU A 224 -2.28 4.98 23.22
C LEU A 224 -3.55 5.32 22.43
N THR A 225 -4.62 5.68 23.13
CA THR A 225 -5.87 6.13 22.49
C THR A 225 -5.68 7.49 21.83
N ASP A 226 -5.13 8.46 22.56
CA ASP A 226 -4.87 9.83 22.09
C ASP A 226 -3.87 9.80 20.90
N GLU A 227 -2.80 9.01 21.01
CA GLU A 227 -1.83 8.81 19.92
C GLU A 227 -2.52 8.29 18.65
N LYS A 228 -3.34 7.25 18.78
CA LYS A 228 -4.08 6.66 17.65
C LYS A 228 -5.06 7.65 17.03
N GLU A 229 -5.74 8.45 17.84
CA GLU A 229 -6.63 9.49 17.35
C GLU A 229 -5.86 10.57 16.57
N GLU A 230 -4.71 11.04 17.07
CA GLU A 230 -3.90 12.03 16.36
C GLU A 230 -3.34 11.50 15.05
N TYR A 231 -2.93 10.23 14.98
CA TYR A 231 -2.56 9.59 13.72
C TYR A 231 -3.71 9.52 12.71
N ASN A 232 -4.93 9.28 13.18
CA ASN A 232 -6.10 9.31 12.30
C ASN A 232 -6.39 10.74 11.80
N ILE A 233 -6.33 11.73 12.68
CA ILE A 233 -6.52 13.14 12.34
C ILE A 233 -5.43 13.59 11.34
N TYR A 234 -4.17 13.24 11.59
CA TYR A 234 -3.06 13.52 10.69
C TYR A 234 -3.31 12.95 9.29
N PHE A 235 -3.75 11.71 9.21
CA PHE A 235 -4.09 11.11 7.93
C PHE A 235 -5.12 11.94 7.15
N TYR A 236 -6.22 12.35 7.81
CA TYR A 236 -7.23 13.16 7.15
C TYR A 236 -6.72 14.56 6.77
N LYS A 237 -5.89 15.18 7.61
CA LYS A 237 -5.22 16.45 7.30
C LYS A 237 -4.37 16.33 6.03
N VAL A 238 -3.55 15.27 5.93
CA VAL A 238 -2.68 15.00 4.77
C VAL A 238 -3.51 14.79 3.50
N GLU A 239 -4.53 13.93 3.54
CA GLU A 239 -5.39 13.67 2.37
C GLU A 239 -6.16 14.92 1.94
N PHE A 240 -6.61 15.73 2.89
CA PHE A 240 -7.27 17.00 2.61
C PHE A 240 -6.33 18.01 1.93
N VAL A 241 -5.10 18.13 2.40
CA VAL A 241 -4.08 19.00 1.78
C VAL A 241 -3.76 18.54 0.35
N LYS A 242 -3.64 17.23 0.11
CA LYS A 242 -3.48 16.69 -1.25
C LYS A 242 -4.65 17.05 -2.16
N LEU A 243 -5.87 16.94 -1.68
CA LEU A 243 -7.07 17.30 -2.46
C LEU A 243 -7.14 18.80 -2.76
N ILE A 244 -6.83 19.66 -1.77
CA ILE A 244 -6.77 21.12 -1.98
C ILE A 244 -5.74 21.49 -3.06
N PHE A 245 -4.62 20.79 -3.13
CA PHE A 245 -3.61 21.02 -4.15
C PHE A 245 -4.04 20.49 -5.53
N LEU A 246 -4.59 19.28 -5.61
CA LEU A 246 -4.90 18.60 -6.86
C LEU A 246 -6.18 19.13 -7.53
N LEU A 247 -7.24 19.41 -6.77
CA LEU A 247 -8.55 19.80 -7.35
C LEU A 247 -8.49 21.07 -8.19
N PRO A 248 -7.86 22.18 -7.75
CA PRO A 248 -7.73 23.37 -8.57
C PRO A 248 -6.98 23.12 -9.89
N LEU A 249 -5.94 22.28 -9.87
CA LEU A 249 -5.17 21.91 -11.06
C LEU A 249 -6.03 21.11 -12.05
N VAL A 250 -6.76 20.10 -11.58
CA VAL A 250 -7.66 19.29 -12.41
C VAL A 250 -8.75 20.19 -13.03
N ILE A 251 -9.33 21.11 -12.26
CA ILE A 251 -10.34 22.05 -12.73
C ILE A 251 -9.75 22.99 -13.80
N ALA A 252 -8.55 23.53 -13.56
CA ALA A 252 -7.86 24.42 -14.50
C ALA A 252 -7.54 23.69 -15.82
N PHE A 253 -7.01 22.48 -15.77
CA PHE A 253 -6.72 21.70 -16.98
C PHE A 253 -7.99 21.29 -17.73
N PHE A 254 -9.05 20.95 -17.02
CA PHE A 254 -10.36 20.69 -17.64
C PHE A 254 -10.92 21.95 -18.34
N TYR A 255 -10.81 23.10 -17.70
CA TYR A 255 -11.24 24.36 -18.30
C TYR A 255 -10.44 24.71 -19.56
N LEU A 256 -9.09 24.59 -19.49
CA LEU A 256 -8.21 24.85 -20.63
C LEU A 256 -8.45 23.88 -21.78
N MET A 257 -8.64 22.59 -21.48
CA MET A 257 -9.05 21.59 -22.48
C MET A 257 -10.33 22.00 -23.20
N LYS A 258 -11.36 22.41 -22.44
CA LYS A 258 -12.63 22.89 -23.02
C LYS A 258 -12.48 24.16 -23.85
N LYS A 259 -11.70 25.10 -23.36
CA LYS A 259 -11.42 26.36 -24.07
C LYS A 259 -10.81 26.07 -25.44
N TYR A 260 -9.73 25.28 -25.50
CA TYR A 260 -9.05 24.97 -26.77
C TYR A 260 -9.86 24.05 -27.69
N MET A 261 -10.76 23.23 -27.13
CA MET A 261 -11.72 22.49 -27.91
C MET A 261 -12.72 23.43 -28.65
N LYS A 262 -13.16 24.51 -28.00
CA LYS A 262 -14.03 25.51 -28.61
C LYS A 262 -13.32 26.40 -29.62
N GLU A 263 -12.03 26.69 -29.39
CA GLU A 263 -11.19 27.50 -30.29
C GLU A 263 -10.68 26.72 -31.51
N GLU A 264 -11.07 25.43 -31.65
CA GLU A 264 -10.65 24.52 -32.73
C GLU A 264 -9.11 24.29 -32.80
N LYS A 265 -8.37 24.52 -31.71
CA LYS A 265 -6.93 24.31 -31.60
C LYS A 265 -6.60 22.87 -31.17
N TYR A 266 -6.58 21.95 -32.14
CA TYR A 266 -6.47 20.51 -31.88
C TYR A 266 -5.24 20.11 -31.03
N ILE A 267 -4.06 20.64 -31.33
CA ILE A 267 -2.81 20.28 -30.62
C ILE A 267 -2.89 20.68 -29.14
N LEU A 268 -3.32 21.92 -28.85
CA LEU A 268 -3.47 22.40 -27.48
C LEU A 268 -4.54 21.62 -26.70
N TYR A 269 -5.67 21.33 -27.35
CA TYR A 269 -6.68 20.46 -26.78
C TYR A 269 -6.10 19.10 -26.39
N LEU A 270 -5.31 18.47 -27.27
CA LEU A 270 -4.72 17.17 -27.03
C LEU A 270 -3.72 17.20 -25.86
N ILE A 271 -2.87 18.24 -25.78
CA ILE A 271 -1.93 18.43 -24.68
C ILE A 271 -2.68 18.54 -23.35
N PHE A 272 -3.65 19.44 -23.24
CA PHE A 272 -4.37 19.61 -21.97
C PHE A 272 -5.26 18.43 -21.60
N LYS A 273 -5.78 17.70 -22.58
CA LYS A 273 -6.46 16.43 -22.33
C LYS A 273 -5.55 15.38 -21.70
N ASN A 274 -4.33 15.24 -22.21
CA ASN A 274 -3.37 14.30 -21.67
C ASN A 274 -2.89 14.72 -20.27
N ILE A 275 -2.58 15.99 -20.06
CA ILE A 275 -2.22 16.53 -18.74
C ILE A 275 -3.36 16.32 -17.75
N LEU A 276 -4.62 16.52 -18.15
CA LEU A 276 -5.79 16.24 -17.32
C LEU A 276 -5.85 14.76 -16.90
N ILE A 277 -5.61 13.83 -17.84
CA ILE A 277 -5.59 12.40 -17.53
C ILE A 277 -4.46 12.07 -16.53
N VAL A 278 -3.29 12.63 -16.74
CA VAL A 278 -2.13 12.46 -15.84
C VAL A 278 -2.42 13.00 -14.44
N SER A 279 -3.04 14.19 -14.33
CA SER A 279 -3.40 14.79 -13.03
C SER A 279 -4.54 14.05 -12.32
N LEU A 280 -5.43 13.36 -13.07
CA LEU A 280 -6.48 12.53 -12.49
C LEU A 280 -5.92 11.28 -11.78
N ILE A 281 -4.75 10.77 -12.17
CA ILE A 281 -4.16 9.57 -11.55
C ILE A 281 -3.92 9.77 -10.05
N PRO A 282 -3.11 10.76 -9.60
CA PRO A 282 -2.91 10.99 -8.16
C PRO A 282 -4.21 11.44 -7.46
N THR A 283 -5.08 12.18 -8.14
CA THR A 283 -6.36 12.61 -7.56
C THR A 283 -7.26 11.42 -7.25
N LEU A 284 -7.43 10.50 -8.19
CA LEU A 284 -8.22 9.28 -7.98
C LEU A 284 -7.59 8.39 -6.91
N TYR A 285 -6.26 8.26 -6.91
CA TYR A 285 -5.55 7.50 -5.87
C TYR A 285 -5.86 8.07 -4.48
N THR A 286 -5.73 9.39 -4.28
CA THR A 286 -6.05 10.07 -3.02
C THR A 286 -7.51 9.85 -2.60
N VAL A 287 -8.46 9.98 -3.54
CA VAL A 287 -9.89 9.72 -3.26
C VAL A 287 -10.13 8.26 -2.87
N PHE A 288 -9.53 7.30 -3.60
CA PHE A 288 -9.69 5.88 -3.29
C PHE A 288 -9.07 5.50 -1.94
N THR A 289 -7.89 6.02 -1.60
CA THR A 289 -7.25 5.76 -0.30
C THR A 289 -8.06 6.33 0.85
N THR A 290 -8.65 7.52 0.69
CA THR A 290 -9.54 8.13 1.67
C THR A 290 -10.82 7.30 1.85
N ILE A 291 -11.47 6.91 0.76
CA ILE A 291 -12.67 6.06 0.80
C ILE A 291 -12.34 4.70 1.43
N TYR A 292 -11.21 4.09 1.05
CA TYR A 292 -10.77 2.80 1.59
C TYR A 292 -10.56 2.83 3.12
N LYS A 293 -10.03 3.93 3.66
CA LYS A 293 -9.85 4.08 5.12
C LYS A 293 -11.13 4.38 5.88
N ILE A 294 -12.08 5.10 5.26
CA ILE A 294 -13.34 5.48 5.92
C ILE A 294 -14.34 4.31 5.91
N LEU A 295 -14.61 3.74 4.72
CA LEU A 295 -15.64 2.71 4.54
C LEU A 295 -15.32 1.37 5.24
N PRO A 296 -14.13 0.77 5.10
CA PRO A 296 -13.89 -0.54 5.68
C PRO A 296 -13.83 -0.56 7.20
N LYS A 297 -13.35 0.50 7.86
CA LYS A 297 -13.19 0.50 9.32
C LYS A 297 -14.52 0.47 10.07
N VAL A 298 -15.54 1.17 9.57
CA VAL A 298 -16.85 1.21 10.23
C VAL A 298 -17.72 0.04 9.78
N PHE A 299 -17.80 -0.20 8.47
CA PHE A 299 -18.73 -1.20 7.93
C PHE A 299 -18.21 -2.63 8.04
N ILE A 300 -16.97 -2.90 7.63
CA ILE A 300 -16.41 -4.26 7.68
C ILE A 300 -16.13 -4.68 9.12
N ALA A 301 -15.67 -3.77 9.99
CA ALA A 301 -15.47 -4.10 11.40
C ALA A 301 -16.77 -4.47 12.10
N SER A 302 -17.85 -3.69 11.93
CA SER A 302 -19.16 -4.01 12.49
C SER A 302 -19.75 -5.30 11.89
N LEU A 303 -19.46 -5.57 10.62
CA LEU A 303 -19.93 -6.77 9.95
C LEU A 303 -19.16 -8.01 10.41
N ILE A 304 -17.84 -7.88 10.61
CA ILE A 304 -17.00 -8.94 11.20
C ILE A 304 -17.41 -9.19 12.65
N GLU A 305 -17.62 -8.16 13.45
CA GLU A 305 -18.05 -8.26 14.85
C GLU A 305 -19.41 -8.95 14.96
N PHE A 306 -20.37 -8.62 14.10
CA PHE A 306 -21.67 -9.28 14.04
C PHE A 306 -21.53 -10.80 13.76
N PHE A 307 -20.73 -11.18 12.75
CA PHE A 307 -20.53 -12.59 12.41
C PHE A 307 -19.60 -13.32 13.40
N TYR A 308 -18.70 -12.61 14.06
CA TYR A 308 -17.89 -13.16 15.15
C TYR A 308 -18.75 -13.54 16.36
N ASN A 309 -19.72 -12.71 16.72
CA ASN A 309 -20.70 -12.99 17.78
C ASN A 309 -21.63 -14.17 17.45
N LEU A 310 -21.69 -14.58 16.17
CA LEU A 310 -22.44 -15.77 15.72
C LEU A 310 -21.53 -16.99 15.52
N ASP A 311 -20.24 -16.94 15.90
CA ASP A 311 -19.23 -17.99 15.69
C ASP A 311 -18.97 -18.39 14.22
N ILE A 312 -19.32 -17.53 13.26
CA ILE A 312 -19.17 -17.78 11.81
C ILE A 312 -18.47 -16.62 11.05
N PRO A 313 -17.29 -16.17 11.48
CA PRO A 313 -16.61 -15.00 10.89
C PRO A 313 -16.24 -15.15 9.41
N PHE A 314 -16.07 -16.38 8.92
CA PHE A 314 -15.72 -16.68 7.53
C PHE A 314 -16.84 -16.32 6.52
N VAL A 315 -18.09 -16.18 6.96
CA VAL A 315 -19.23 -15.82 6.10
C VAL A 315 -19.07 -14.42 5.49
N VAL A 316 -18.37 -13.51 6.17
CA VAL A 316 -18.08 -12.15 5.65
C VAL A 316 -17.35 -12.21 4.30
N TYR A 317 -16.38 -13.10 4.17
CA TYR A 317 -15.61 -13.24 2.92
C TYR A 317 -16.47 -13.77 1.78
N TYR A 318 -17.36 -14.70 2.04
CA TYR A 318 -18.31 -15.19 1.02
C TYR A 318 -19.27 -14.09 0.58
N LEU A 319 -19.78 -13.28 1.49
CA LEU A 319 -20.63 -12.14 1.15
C LEU A 319 -19.89 -11.11 0.30
N LEU A 320 -18.64 -10.80 0.64
CA LEU A 320 -17.81 -9.90 -0.15
C LEU A 320 -17.57 -10.44 -1.57
N ILE A 321 -17.26 -11.73 -1.72
CA ILE A 321 -17.09 -12.36 -3.03
C ILE A 321 -18.39 -12.25 -3.85
N ILE A 322 -19.55 -12.54 -3.26
CA ILE A 322 -20.85 -12.45 -3.94
C ILE A 322 -21.12 -11.02 -4.41
N VAL A 323 -20.87 -10.02 -3.56
CA VAL A 323 -21.04 -8.60 -3.91
C VAL A 323 -20.12 -8.20 -5.07
N PHE A 324 -18.83 -8.58 -5.02
CA PHE A 324 -17.90 -8.31 -6.13
C PHE A 324 -18.34 -8.99 -7.42
N VAL A 325 -18.74 -10.25 -7.37
CA VAL A 325 -19.23 -10.98 -8.55
C VAL A 325 -20.44 -10.28 -9.16
N ILE A 326 -21.42 -9.84 -8.36
CA ILE A 326 -22.60 -9.12 -8.85
C ILE A 326 -22.19 -7.79 -9.51
N ILE A 327 -21.30 -7.01 -8.89
CA ILE A 327 -20.81 -5.74 -9.44
C ILE A 327 -20.11 -5.99 -10.78
N PHE A 328 -19.23 -6.97 -10.88
CA PHE A 328 -18.50 -7.29 -12.12
C PHE A 328 -19.45 -7.80 -13.22
N ILE A 329 -20.42 -8.66 -12.89
CA ILE A 329 -21.46 -9.09 -13.85
C ILE A 329 -22.20 -7.88 -14.42
N PHE A 330 -22.62 -6.94 -13.56
CA PHE A 330 -23.32 -5.74 -14.00
C PHE A 330 -22.44 -4.86 -14.91
N ILE A 331 -21.14 -4.69 -14.58
CA ILE A 331 -20.19 -3.94 -15.40
C ILE A 331 -19.99 -4.63 -16.75
N ILE A 332 -19.79 -5.95 -16.78
CA ILE A 332 -19.58 -6.73 -18.01
C ILE A 332 -20.80 -6.63 -18.93
N ILE A 333 -22.02 -6.83 -18.39
CA ILE A 333 -23.26 -6.72 -19.17
C ILE A 333 -23.38 -5.31 -19.75
N LYS A 334 -23.10 -4.27 -18.97
CA LYS A 334 -23.17 -2.87 -19.41
C LYS A 334 -22.14 -2.55 -20.50
N LEU A 335 -20.92 -3.06 -20.38
CA LEU A 335 -19.88 -2.91 -21.40
C LEU A 335 -20.26 -3.65 -22.69
N GLN A 336 -20.73 -4.89 -22.60
CA GLN A 336 -21.15 -5.68 -23.75
C GLN A 336 -22.34 -5.05 -24.49
N LYS A 337 -23.32 -4.54 -23.75
CA LYS A 337 -24.45 -3.80 -24.33
C LYS A 337 -23.99 -2.56 -25.08
N ARG A 338 -23.05 -1.80 -24.53
CA ARG A 338 -22.44 -0.64 -25.19
C ARG A 338 -21.72 -1.01 -26.50
N PHE A 339 -20.96 -2.09 -26.46
CA PHE A 339 -20.24 -2.59 -27.63
C PHE A 339 -21.21 -3.01 -28.74
N LYS A 340 -22.29 -3.70 -28.39
CA LYS A 340 -23.35 -4.11 -29.35
C LYS A 340 -24.06 -2.90 -29.97
N GLU A 341 -24.46 -1.91 -29.16
CA GLU A 341 -25.07 -0.68 -29.62
C GLU A 341 -24.15 0.14 -30.54
N GLN A 342 -22.85 0.17 -30.29
CA GLN A 342 -21.88 0.83 -31.17
C GLN A 342 -21.75 0.11 -32.51
N ASN A 343 -21.72 -1.20 -32.52
CA ASN A 343 -21.64 -1.99 -33.74
C ASN A 343 -22.91 -1.90 -34.58
N GLU A 344 -24.11 -1.83 -33.96
CA GLU A 344 -25.38 -1.63 -34.66
C GLU A 344 -25.49 -0.21 -35.26
N LYS A 345 -25.02 0.83 -34.56
CA LYS A 345 -24.92 2.18 -35.10
C LYS A 345 -23.98 2.30 -36.27
N LEU A 346 -22.87 1.57 -36.27
CA LEU A 346 -21.96 1.50 -37.42
C LEU A 346 -22.60 0.81 -38.63
N LYS A 347 -23.48 -0.18 -38.43
CA LYS A 347 -24.19 -0.87 -39.50
C LYS A 347 -25.33 -0.03 -40.10
N ASN A 348 -26.00 0.80 -39.30
CA ASN A 348 -27.23 1.51 -39.71
C ASN A 348 -27.02 2.96 -40.21
N ASN A 349 -25.84 3.54 -40.15
CA ASN A 349 -25.59 4.91 -40.58
C ASN A 349 -25.17 5.00 -42.04
N LYS A 350 -25.96 5.72 -42.86
CA LYS A 350 -25.62 6.06 -44.26
C LYS A 350 -24.28 6.82 -44.37
N ILE A 351 -23.91 7.58 -43.33
CA ILE A 351 -22.63 8.29 -43.22
C ILE A 351 -21.46 7.29 -43.12
N SER A 352 -21.67 6.12 -42.54
CA SER A 352 -20.63 5.08 -42.40
C SER A 352 -20.18 4.48 -43.73
N LYS A 353 -21.07 4.42 -44.74
CA LYS A 353 -20.71 3.86 -46.06
C LYS A 353 -19.72 4.76 -46.80
N ILE A 354 -19.87 6.07 -46.71
CA ILE A 354 -18.94 7.05 -47.27
C ILE A 354 -17.61 7.02 -46.52
N GLU A 355 -17.64 6.85 -45.19
CA GLU A 355 -16.48 6.78 -44.35
C GLU A 355 -15.67 5.49 -44.58
N PHE A 356 -16.33 4.36 -44.83
CA PHE A 356 -15.69 3.11 -45.25
C PHE A 356 -15.03 3.23 -46.62
N TYR A 357 -15.70 3.90 -47.57
CA TYR A 357 -15.12 4.18 -48.86
C TYR A 357 -13.89 5.07 -48.77
N ASN A 358 -13.91 6.14 -48.00
CA ASN A 358 -12.77 7.04 -47.80
C ASN A 358 -11.58 6.38 -47.08
N GLN A 359 -11.84 5.30 -46.36
CA GLN A 359 -10.82 4.54 -45.65
C GLN A 359 -10.36 3.28 -46.41
N ASP A 360 -10.82 3.07 -47.64
CA ASP A 360 -10.59 1.83 -48.42
C ASP A 360 -10.96 0.56 -47.64
N LYS A 361 -12.12 0.59 -46.97
CA LYS A 361 -12.63 -0.54 -46.18
C LYS A 361 -13.97 -1.03 -46.70
N CYS A 362 -14.18 -2.36 -46.63
CA CYS A 362 -15.44 -2.96 -46.99
C CYS A 362 -16.57 -2.49 -46.01
N ASN A 363 -17.68 -2.01 -46.57
CA ASN A 363 -18.82 -1.53 -45.79
C ASN A 363 -19.61 -2.63 -45.07
N SER A 364 -19.31 -3.91 -45.34
CA SER A 364 -19.92 -5.07 -44.67
C SER A 364 -19.06 -5.66 -43.57
N CYS A 365 -17.75 -5.96 -43.82
CA CYS A 365 -16.87 -6.64 -42.87
C CYS A 365 -15.76 -5.74 -42.31
N GLY A 366 -15.59 -4.50 -42.80
CA GLY A 366 -14.57 -3.55 -42.31
C GLY A 366 -13.13 -3.83 -42.76
N ASN A 367 -12.87 -4.92 -43.46
CA ASN A 367 -11.54 -5.24 -43.96
C ASN A 367 -11.09 -4.32 -45.11
N LYS A 368 -9.77 -4.13 -45.27
CA LYS A 368 -9.20 -3.27 -46.29
C LYS A 368 -9.49 -3.82 -47.68
N VAL A 369 -10.01 -3.02 -48.56
CA VAL A 369 -10.35 -3.33 -49.96
C VAL A 369 -9.94 -2.19 -50.85
N SER A 370 -9.71 -2.46 -52.17
CA SER A 370 -9.46 -1.41 -53.14
C SER A 370 -10.68 -1.24 -54.04
N TYR A 371 -11.42 -0.16 -53.84
CA TYR A 371 -12.62 0.19 -54.65
C TYR A 371 -12.27 0.53 -56.10
N SER A 372 -11.02 0.86 -56.42
CA SER A 372 -10.55 1.09 -57.79
C SER A 372 -10.48 -0.20 -58.60
N ILE A 373 -10.01 -1.29 -58.02
CA ILE A 373 -9.68 -2.53 -58.70
C ILE A 373 -10.74 -3.63 -58.47
N MET A 374 -11.33 -3.70 -57.27
CA MET A 374 -12.19 -4.82 -56.85
C MET A 374 -13.65 -4.52 -57.07
N ASN A 375 -14.42 -5.46 -57.61
CA ASN A 375 -15.87 -5.41 -57.71
C ASN A 375 -16.55 -6.09 -56.52
N TYR A 376 -15.91 -7.01 -55.86
CA TYR A 376 -16.38 -7.75 -54.69
C TYR A 376 -15.30 -7.76 -53.58
N CYS A 377 -15.71 -7.79 -52.31
CA CYS A 377 -14.82 -7.96 -51.20
C CYS A 377 -14.28 -9.42 -51.19
N PRO A 378 -12.97 -9.67 -51.19
CA PRO A 378 -12.43 -11.03 -51.22
C PRO A 378 -12.65 -11.82 -49.92
N ILE A 379 -13.06 -11.15 -48.84
CA ILE A 379 -13.24 -11.76 -47.50
C ILE A 379 -14.70 -12.11 -47.20
N CYS A 380 -15.64 -11.23 -47.54
CA CYS A 380 -17.07 -11.45 -47.25
C CYS A 380 -17.98 -11.48 -48.51
N VAL A 381 -17.38 -11.46 -49.68
CA VAL A 381 -18.06 -11.54 -51.02
C VAL A 381 -19.13 -10.40 -51.24
N ASN A 382 -19.13 -9.39 -50.37
CA ASN A 382 -20.04 -8.25 -50.54
C ASN A 382 -19.70 -7.46 -51.81
N LYS A 383 -20.75 -7.07 -52.57
CA LYS A 383 -20.58 -6.24 -53.79
C LYS A 383 -20.06 -4.86 -53.41
N LEU A 384 -18.90 -4.46 -53.92
CA LEU A 384 -18.31 -3.14 -53.79
C LEU A 384 -18.73 -2.17 -54.88
N LYS A 385 -19.09 -2.68 -56.05
CA LYS A 385 -19.56 -1.91 -57.20
C LYS A 385 -20.89 -2.46 -57.73
N VAL A 386 -21.74 -1.55 -58.23
CA VAL A 386 -23.02 -1.86 -58.89
C VAL A 386 -23.08 -1.14 -60.21
N GLU A 387 -23.84 -1.65 -61.13
CA GLU A 387 -24.08 -1.05 -62.43
C GLU A 387 -25.13 0.07 -62.33
N CYS A 388 -24.84 1.24 -62.93
CA CYS A 388 -25.77 2.37 -62.93
C CYS A 388 -26.81 2.17 -63.99
N LYS A 389 -28.09 2.18 -63.64
CA LYS A 389 -29.25 2.00 -64.58
C LYS A 389 -29.32 3.05 -65.68
N ASN A 390 -28.68 4.21 -65.49
CA ASN A 390 -28.76 5.32 -66.46
C ASN A 390 -27.59 5.33 -67.46
N CYS A 391 -26.38 5.02 -67.03
CA CYS A 391 -25.18 5.09 -67.91
C CYS A 391 -24.48 3.72 -68.10
N ASN A 392 -25.01 2.64 -67.53
CA ASN A 392 -24.52 1.26 -67.61
C ASN A 392 -23.05 1.07 -67.22
N LYS A 393 -22.47 2.08 -66.49
CA LYS A 393 -21.10 1.99 -65.97
C LYS A 393 -21.11 1.55 -64.52
N LEU A 394 -20.04 0.83 -64.11
CA LEU A 394 -19.85 0.42 -62.73
C LEU A 394 -19.63 1.66 -61.84
N THR A 395 -20.37 1.73 -60.74
CA THR A 395 -20.22 2.76 -59.71
C THR A 395 -20.18 2.11 -58.31
N ILE A 396 -19.75 2.84 -57.31
CA ILE A 396 -19.55 2.28 -55.98
C ILE A 396 -20.89 1.99 -55.30
N ALA A 397 -21.06 0.79 -54.79
CA ALA A 397 -22.26 0.34 -54.12
C ALA A 397 -22.51 1.10 -52.80
N GLY A 398 -23.74 1.63 -52.66
CA GLY A 398 -24.16 2.29 -51.43
C GLY A 398 -23.89 3.79 -51.34
N LEU A 399 -23.35 4.42 -52.42
CA LEU A 399 -23.35 5.87 -52.58
C LEU A 399 -24.71 6.36 -53.09
N ASN A 400 -25.03 7.63 -52.86
CA ASN A 400 -26.31 8.22 -53.28
C ASN A 400 -26.38 8.53 -54.76
N PHE A 401 -25.22 8.79 -55.41
CA PHE A 401 -25.13 9.22 -56.79
C PHE A 401 -24.07 8.45 -57.56
N CYS A 402 -24.29 8.24 -58.83
CA CYS A 402 -23.32 7.60 -59.71
C CYS A 402 -22.11 8.51 -59.95
N GLN A 403 -20.90 7.99 -59.72
CA GLN A 403 -19.66 8.75 -59.93
C GLN A 403 -19.36 9.12 -61.38
N ASN A 404 -20.03 8.46 -62.35
CA ASN A 404 -19.78 8.67 -63.79
C ASN A 404 -20.78 9.65 -64.43
N CYS A 405 -22.06 9.62 -64.04
CA CYS A 405 -23.11 10.44 -64.68
C CYS A 405 -23.90 11.30 -63.69
N GLY A 406 -23.59 11.23 -62.40
CA GLY A 406 -24.26 12.03 -61.35
C GLY A 406 -25.71 11.62 -61.06
N ASN A 407 -26.27 10.60 -61.70
CA ASN A 407 -27.66 10.20 -61.50
C ASN A 407 -27.83 9.52 -60.11
N SER A 408 -29.03 9.69 -59.51
CA SER A 408 -29.36 9.07 -58.21
C SER A 408 -29.32 7.53 -58.31
N LEU A 409 -28.64 6.88 -57.37
CA LEU A 409 -28.60 5.43 -57.20
C LEU A 409 -29.60 4.93 -56.14
N LYS A 410 -30.47 5.83 -55.67
CA LYS A 410 -31.59 5.43 -54.79
C LYS A 410 -32.68 4.86 -55.66
N ASP A 411 -33.05 3.59 -55.39
CA ASP A 411 -34.35 3.04 -55.79
C ASP A 411 -35.43 3.63 -54.94
#